data_6d2295368a23b7da14fa9cdf43b5974f
#
_entry.id   6d2295368a23b7da14fa9cdf43b5974f
#
_cell.length_a   1.000
_cell.length_b   1.000
_cell.length_c   1.000
_cell.angle_alpha   90.00
_cell.angle_beta   90.00
_cell.angle_gamma   90.00
#
_symmetry.space_group_name_H-M   'P 1'
#
loop_
_entity.id
_entity.type
_entity.pdbx_description
1 polymer ?
#
loop_
_entity_poly.entity_id
_entity_poly.type
_entity_poly.pdbx_seq_one_letter_code
_entity_poly.pdbx_strand_id
1 'polypeptide(L)'
;GFTAPKLAWVRRWEPEVFAKVAKVLLPKDYLRLWLSAAHVAEMSDAAGTSWLDVGARAWSDDLLAATGLQRAHMPELVEGSEPSGMLRRDLAARWGMRADVVIAGGGGDNAASAIGVGVVRAGEAFVSLGTSGVLFAASDAYQPDPASAVHSFCHAVPKTWHQMGVILAASDALSWFGRVLGAAPGDMTSELGPLQAPSSTLFLPYLGGERTPHNDAVIRASFLNLDHSTDHVAMTRA
;
A
#
# COMPACT_ATOMS: atom_id res chain seq x y z
N GLY A 1 3.75 1.12 -6.27
CA GLY A 1 2.88 1.44 -7.43
C GLY A 1 2.29 0.18 -8.05
N PHE A 2 1.18 0.31 -8.75
CA PHE A 2 0.49 -0.80 -9.41
C PHE A 2 1.39 -1.57 -10.39
N THR A 3 1.10 -2.86 -10.58
CA THR A 3 1.95 -3.75 -11.40
C THR A 3 1.69 -3.58 -12.89
N ALA A 4 0.43 -3.37 -13.30
CA ALA A 4 0.05 -3.27 -14.71
C ALA A 4 0.85 -2.23 -15.51
N PRO A 5 1.11 -0.99 -15.03
CA PRO A 5 1.93 -0.02 -15.73
C PRO A 5 3.37 -0.50 -16.00
N LYS A 6 3.94 -1.31 -15.10
CA LYS A 6 5.29 -1.87 -15.27
C LYS A 6 5.32 -2.86 -16.44
N LEU A 7 4.32 -3.73 -16.54
CA LEU A 7 4.19 -4.67 -17.65
C LEU A 7 3.88 -3.96 -18.98
N ALA A 8 3.07 -2.89 -18.93
CA ALA A 8 2.84 -2.05 -20.11
C ALA A 8 4.14 -1.40 -20.60
N TRP A 9 5.02 -0.96 -19.68
CA TRP A 9 6.35 -0.48 -20.01
C TRP A 9 7.20 -1.56 -20.67
N VAL A 10 7.27 -2.77 -20.11
CA VAL A 10 8.02 -3.91 -20.68
C VAL A 10 7.47 -4.23 -22.08
N ARG A 11 6.14 -4.29 -22.26
CA ARG A 11 5.51 -4.51 -23.56
C ARG A 11 5.94 -3.49 -24.61
N ARG A 12 6.05 -2.21 -24.19
CA ARG A 12 6.41 -1.12 -25.10
C ARG A 12 7.89 -1.09 -25.46
N TRP A 13 8.77 -1.33 -24.49
CA TRP A 13 10.19 -1.09 -24.63
C TRP A 13 11.03 -2.37 -24.76
N GLU A 14 10.48 -3.50 -24.30
CA GLU A 14 11.13 -4.82 -24.36
C GLU A 14 10.15 -5.89 -24.91
N PRO A 15 9.61 -5.71 -26.13
CA PRO A 15 8.53 -6.55 -26.66
C PRO A 15 8.93 -8.03 -26.79
N GLU A 16 10.19 -8.32 -27.07
CA GLU A 16 10.70 -9.70 -27.17
C GLU A 16 10.75 -10.38 -25.79
N VAL A 17 10.96 -9.61 -24.72
CA VAL A 17 10.87 -10.12 -23.33
C VAL A 17 9.41 -10.34 -22.97
N PHE A 18 8.55 -9.37 -23.28
CA PHE A 18 7.12 -9.47 -23.02
C PHE A 18 6.49 -10.69 -23.72
N ALA A 19 6.86 -10.98 -24.94
CA ALA A 19 6.36 -12.12 -25.71
C ALA A 19 6.69 -13.50 -25.08
N LYS A 20 7.67 -13.53 -24.17
CA LYS A 20 8.08 -14.76 -23.44
C LYS A 20 7.49 -14.86 -22.05
N VAL A 21 6.67 -13.90 -21.61
CA VAL A 21 6.03 -13.93 -20.29
C VAL A 21 5.09 -15.14 -20.23
N ALA A 22 5.40 -16.06 -19.33
CA ALA A 22 4.57 -17.24 -19.06
C ALA A 22 3.65 -17.01 -17.86
N LYS A 23 4.16 -16.37 -16.81
CA LYS A 23 3.43 -16.04 -15.57
C LYS A 23 3.86 -14.68 -15.04
N VAL A 24 2.91 -13.97 -14.44
CA VAL A 24 3.14 -12.73 -13.70
C VAL A 24 3.02 -13.04 -12.22
N LEU A 25 4.07 -12.78 -11.48
CA LEU A 25 4.13 -13.00 -10.03
C LEU A 25 4.63 -11.72 -9.35
N LEU A 26 4.03 -11.39 -8.22
CA LEU A 26 4.58 -10.39 -7.33
C LEU A 26 5.81 -10.95 -6.60
N PRO A 27 6.71 -10.12 -6.05
CA PRO A 27 7.92 -10.60 -5.36
C PRO A 27 7.64 -11.66 -4.30
N LYS A 28 6.61 -11.46 -3.49
CA LYS A 28 6.14 -12.41 -2.48
C LYS A 28 5.69 -13.74 -3.11
N ASP A 29 4.97 -13.67 -4.23
CA ASP A 29 4.44 -14.84 -4.92
C ASP A 29 5.56 -15.63 -5.62
N TYR A 30 6.60 -14.94 -6.11
CA TYR A 30 7.80 -15.59 -6.62
C TYR A 30 8.55 -16.34 -5.51
N LEU A 31 8.69 -15.73 -4.31
CA LEU A 31 9.25 -16.42 -3.16
C LEU A 31 8.44 -17.68 -2.79
N ARG A 32 7.10 -17.56 -2.82
CA ARG A 32 6.21 -18.70 -2.60
C ARG A 32 6.42 -19.80 -3.65
N LEU A 33 6.52 -19.43 -4.93
CA LEU A 33 6.84 -20.38 -6.01
C LEU A 33 8.12 -21.14 -5.71
N TRP A 34 9.17 -20.43 -5.26
CA TRP A 34 10.42 -21.07 -4.90
C TRP A 34 10.27 -22.03 -3.71
N LEU A 35 9.45 -21.69 -2.72
CA LEU A 35 9.20 -22.49 -1.53
C LEU A 35 8.30 -23.71 -1.81
N SER A 36 7.27 -23.55 -2.65
CA SER A 36 6.20 -24.56 -2.82
C SER A 36 6.12 -25.18 -4.21
N ALA A 37 6.78 -24.62 -5.22
CA ALA A 37 6.60 -24.90 -6.64
C ALA A 37 5.18 -24.58 -7.18
N ALA A 38 4.36 -23.82 -6.44
CA ALA A 38 3.00 -23.43 -6.82
C ALA A 38 2.93 -21.98 -7.30
N HIS A 39 2.22 -21.73 -8.42
CA HIS A 39 1.93 -20.39 -8.92
C HIS A 39 0.64 -19.87 -8.28
N VAL A 40 0.76 -19.23 -7.15
CA VAL A 40 -0.38 -18.73 -6.35
C VAL A 40 -0.12 -17.26 -5.96
N ALA A 41 -1.14 -16.44 -5.99
CA ALA A 41 -1.21 -15.10 -5.41
C ALA A 41 -2.34 -15.05 -4.38
N GLU A 42 -2.34 -14.03 -3.52
CA GLU A 42 -3.44 -13.84 -2.58
C GLU A 42 -4.12 -12.48 -2.79
N MET A 43 -5.35 -12.39 -2.30
CA MET A 43 -6.29 -11.31 -2.62
C MET A 43 -5.77 -9.91 -2.31
N SER A 44 -5.12 -9.70 -1.16
CA SER A 44 -4.76 -8.33 -0.74
C SER A 44 -3.64 -7.73 -1.59
N ASP A 45 -2.62 -8.52 -1.93
CA ASP A 45 -1.51 -8.07 -2.78
C ASP A 45 -1.94 -8.03 -4.26
N ALA A 46 -2.76 -9.00 -4.69
CA ALA A 46 -3.35 -9.04 -6.03
C ALA A 46 -4.20 -7.78 -6.31
N ALA A 47 -4.89 -7.22 -5.32
CA ALA A 47 -5.64 -5.96 -5.44
C ALA A 47 -4.76 -4.78 -5.90
N GLY A 48 -3.47 -4.78 -5.55
CA GLY A 48 -2.50 -3.76 -5.98
C GLY A 48 -1.96 -3.95 -7.40
N THR A 49 -2.44 -4.92 -8.17
CA THR A 49 -1.93 -5.18 -9.52
C THR A 49 -2.55 -4.33 -10.62
N SER A 50 -3.76 -3.83 -10.44
CA SER A 50 -4.70 -3.27 -11.42
C SER A 50 -5.27 -4.32 -12.39
N TRP A 51 -5.22 -5.61 -12.07
CA TRP A 51 -5.86 -6.69 -12.84
C TRP A 51 -6.93 -7.44 -12.06
N LEU A 52 -6.98 -7.25 -10.74
CA LEU A 52 -8.02 -7.84 -9.91
C LEU A 52 -9.29 -6.98 -10.00
N ASP A 53 -10.43 -7.60 -10.27
CA ASP A 53 -11.73 -7.07 -9.88
C ASP A 53 -11.85 -7.26 -8.35
N VAL A 54 -11.62 -6.17 -7.63
CA VAL A 54 -11.55 -6.18 -6.16
C VAL A 54 -12.92 -6.53 -5.55
N GLY A 55 -14.00 -6.08 -6.18
CA GLY A 55 -15.36 -6.38 -5.74
C GLY A 55 -15.72 -7.85 -5.93
N ALA A 56 -15.42 -8.40 -7.10
CA ALA A 56 -15.64 -9.80 -7.43
C ALA A 56 -14.60 -10.75 -6.84
N ARG A 57 -13.47 -10.23 -6.31
CA ARG A 57 -12.32 -11.00 -5.79
C ARG A 57 -11.78 -12.00 -6.83
N ALA A 58 -11.64 -11.57 -8.06
CA ALA A 58 -11.23 -12.39 -9.19
C ALA A 58 -10.40 -11.59 -10.19
N TRP A 59 -9.55 -12.25 -10.96
CA TRP A 59 -8.87 -11.61 -12.07
C TRP A 59 -9.90 -11.15 -13.12
N SER A 60 -9.75 -9.92 -13.62
CA SER A 60 -10.58 -9.34 -14.68
C SER A 60 -9.96 -9.60 -16.04
N ASP A 61 -10.66 -10.33 -16.91
CA ASP A 61 -10.18 -10.59 -18.26
C ASP A 61 -10.09 -9.32 -19.11
N ASP A 62 -10.96 -8.34 -18.89
CA ASP A 62 -10.93 -7.05 -19.58
C ASP A 62 -9.70 -6.23 -19.19
N LEU A 63 -9.37 -6.16 -17.89
CA LEU A 63 -8.17 -5.46 -17.41
C LEU A 63 -6.88 -6.15 -17.86
N LEU A 64 -6.88 -7.47 -17.91
CA LEU A 64 -5.76 -8.25 -18.44
C LEU A 64 -5.58 -7.97 -19.95
N ALA A 65 -6.65 -8.05 -20.72
CA ALA A 65 -6.62 -7.81 -22.17
C ALA A 65 -6.12 -6.39 -22.49
N ALA A 66 -6.52 -5.37 -21.73
CA ALA A 66 -6.06 -3.99 -21.89
C ALA A 66 -4.53 -3.85 -21.82
N THR A 67 -3.86 -4.71 -21.07
CA THR A 67 -2.38 -4.75 -20.96
C THR A 67 -1.71 -5.81 -21.84
N GLY A 68 -2.51 -6.55 -22.63
CA GLY A 68 -2.02 -7.61 -23.53
C GLY A 68 -1.75 -8.94 -22.84
N LEU A 69 -2.33 -9.14 -21.68
CA LEU A 69 -2.26 -10.38 -20.92
C LEU A 69 -3.56 -11.19 -21.05
N GLN A 70 -3.53 -12.41 -20.58
CA GLN A 70 -4.65 -13.35 -20.54
C GLN A 70 -4.67 -14.04 -19.17
N ARG A 71 -5.80 -14.66 -18.84
CA ARG A 71 -5.98 -15.44 -17.61
C ARG A 71 -4.86 -16.46 -17.38
N ALA A 72 -4.37 -17.09 -18.45
CA ALA A 72 -3.29 -18.07 -18.39
C ALA A 72 -1.97 -17.51 -17.84
N HIS A 73 -1.74 -16.19 -17.92
CA HIS A 73 -0.56 -15.54 -17.35
C HIS A 73 -0.67 -15.31 -15.85
N MET A 74 -1.87 -15.42 -15.28
CA MET A 74 -2.09 -15.11 -13.87
C MET A 74 -1.99 -16.37 -13.00
N PRO A 75 -1.48 -16.21 -11.76
CA PRO A 75 -1.49 -17.30 -10.77
C PRO A 75 -2.92 -17.59 -10.27
N GLU A 76 -3.09 -18.73 -9.61
CA GLU A 76 -4.29 -19.02 -8.84
C GLU A 76 -4.44 -18.03 -7.68
N LEU A 77 -5.68 -17.67 -7.34
CA LEU A 77 -5.97 -16.77 -6.21
C LEU A 77 -6.44 -17.57 -5.00
N VAL A 78 -5.90 -17.19 -3.83
CA VAL A 78 -6.35 -17.71 -2.53
C VAL A 78 -6.58 -16.56 -1.56
N GLU A 79 -7.29 -16.81 -0.47
CA GLU A 79 -7.37 -15.88 0.66
C GLU A 79 -6.07 -15.89 1.47
N GLY A 80 -5.81 -14.82 2.21
CA GLY A 80 -4.56 -14.67 2.96
C GLY A 80 -4.28 -15.81 3.94
N SER A 81 -5.30 -16.33 4.60
CA SER A 81 -5.20 -17.44 5.57
C SER A 81 -5.38 -18.85 4.96
N GLU A 82 -5.68 -18.94 3.67
CA GLU A 82 -5.82 -20.23 3.01
C GLU A 82 -4.47 -20.88 2.69
N PRO A 83 -4.38 -22.22 2.62
CA PRO A 83 -3.20 -22.89 2.12
C PRO A 83 -2.92 -22.51 0.66
N SER A 84 -1.68 -22.13 0.37
CA SER A 84 -1.22 -21.81 -0.99
C SER A 84 -0.19 -22.80 -1.53
N GLY A 85 0.06 -23.85 -0.79
CA GLY A 85 0.97 -24.94 -1.15
C GLY A 85 1.65 -25.54 0.08
N MET A 86 2.49 -26.53 -0.18
CA MET A 86 3.32 -27.20 0.83
C MET A 86 4.77 -26.84 0.61
N LEU A 87 5.54 -26.72 1.69
CA LEU A 87 6.99 -26.56 1.58
C LEU A 87 7.60 -27.74 0.80
N ARG A 88 8.42 -27.43 -0.18
CA ARG A 88 9.11 -28.46 -0.97
C ARG A 88 9.93 -29.38 -0.05
N ARG A 89 9.85 -30.68 -0.31
CA ARG A 89 10.50 -31.71 0.54
C ARG A 89 12.01 -31.55 0.64
N ASP A 90 12.67 -31.13 -0.46
CA ASP A 90 14.12 -30.88 -0.48
C ASP A 90 14.51 -29.73 0.43
N LEU A 91 13.68 -28.66 0.48
CA LEU A 91 13.91 -27.52 1.38
C LEU A 91 13.61 -27.89 2.84
N ALA A 92 12.52 -28.61 3.08
CA ALA A 92 12.18 -29.09 4.42
C ALA A 92 13.32 -29.96 4.99
N ALA A 93 13.84 -30.91 4.20
CA ALA A 93 14.96 -31.75 4.61
C ALA A 93 16.24 -30.94 4.87
N ARG A 94 16.55 -29.96 3.98
CA ARG A 94 17.72 -29.10 4.12
C ARG A 94 17.69 -28.24 5.39
N TRP A 95 16.50 -27.83 5.82
CA TRP A 95 16.33 -26.96 6.99
C TRP A 95 15.94 -27.71 8.27
N GLY A 96 15.89 -29.03 8.23
CA GLY A 96 15.48 -29.85 9.37
C GLY A 96 14.02 -29.64 9.77
N MET A 97 13.16 -29.25 8.82
CA MET A 97 11.74 -29.00 9.04
C MET A 97 10.91 -30.26 8.74
N ARG A 98 9.69 -30.29 9.26
CA ARG A 98 8.70 -31.32 8.93
C ARG A 98 8.35 -31.27 7.44
N ALA A 99 7.99 -32.41 6.86
CA ALA A 99 7.60 -32.51 5.45
C ALA A 99 6.18 -32.00 5.15
N ASP A 100 5.40 -31.71 6.19
CA ASP A 100 4.00 -31.29 6.13
C ASP A 100 3.80 -29.80 6.48
N VAL A 101 4.81 -28.95 6.26
CA VAL A 101 4.70 -27.52 6.47
C VAL A 101 3.84 -26.88 5.40
N VAL A 102 2.73 -26.29 5.82
CA VAL A 102 1.81 -25.56 4.96
C VAL A 102 2.32 -24.12 4.76
N ILE A 103 2.26 -23.64 3.53
CA ILE A 103 2.50 -22.23 3.18
C ILE A 103 1.15 -21.57 3.00
N ALA A 104 0.86 -20.54 3.83
CA ALA A 104 -0.36 -19.76 3.73
C ALA A 104 -0.31 -18.74 2.58
N GLY A 105 -1.45 -18.19 2.19
CA GLY A 105 -1.58 -17.12 1.21
C GLY A 105 -0.74 -15.88 1.57
N GLY A 106 -0.73 -15.48 2.82
CA GLY A 106 -0.01 -14.31 3.31
C GLY A 106 -0.79 -13.00 3.09
N GLY A 107 -0.09 -11.91 2.87
CA GLY A 107 -0.72 -10.59 2.67
C GLY A 107 0.21 -9.60 1.99
N GLY A 108 -0.35 -8.61 1.31
CA GLY A 108 0.35 -7.39 0.93
C GLY A 108 0.80 -6.64 2.19
N ASP A 109 1.82 -5.79 2.08
CA ASP A 109 2.50 -5.16 3.22
C ASP A 109 1.56 -4.39 4.16
N ASN A 110 0.68 -3.56 3.61
CA ASN A 110 -0.29 -2.80 4.42
C ASN A 110 -1.35 -3.69 5.07
N ALA A 111 -1.84 -4.72 4.37
CA ALA A 111 -2.79 -5.67 4.92
C ALA A 111 -2.15 -6.56 6.00
N ALA A 112 -0.90 -6.96 5.82
CA ALA A 112 -0.13 -7.68 6.82
C ALA A 112 0.15 -6.81 8.05
N SER A 113 0.48 -5.53 7.84
CA SER A 113 0.64 -4.56 8.94
C SER A 113 -0.66 -4.37 9.71
N ALA A 114 -1.81 -4.31 9.03
CA ALA A 114 -3.13 -4.24 9.67
C ALA A 114 -3.37 -5.42 10.60
N ILE A 115 -3.06 -6.65 10.16
CA ILE A 115 -3.11 -7.84 11.01
C ILE A 115 -2.21 -7.67 12.25
N GLY A 116 -0.98 -7.19 12.04
CA GLY A 116 0.02 -7.04 13.11
C GLY A 116 -0.38 -6.04 14.19
N VAL A 117 -1.16 -5.00 13.85
CA VAL A 117 -1.68 -4.00 14.80
C VAL A 117 -3.12 -4.27 15.25
N GLY A 118 -3.71 -5.40 14.84
CA GLY A 118 -5.03 -5.84 15.26
C GLY A 118 -6.21 -5.22 14.50
N VAL A 119 -5.99 -4.57 13.38
CA VAL A 119 -7.04 -4.01 12.51
C VAL A 119 -7.55 -5.12 11.58
N VAL A 120 -8.53 -5.88 12.04
CA VAL A 120 -9.04 -7.10 11.39
C VAL A 120 -10.56 -7.12 11.23
N ARG A 121 -11.26 -6.11 11.72
CA ARG A 121 -12.73 -6.00 11.65
C ARG A 121 -13.14 -4.68 11.00
N ALA A 122 -14.30 -4.69 10.37
CA ALA A 122 -14.91 -3.47 9.81
C ALA A 122 -15.01 -2.36 10.89
N GLY A 123 -14.61 -1.16 10.50
CA GLY A 123 -14.59 0.03 11.37
C GLY A 123 -13.30 0.20 12.19
N GLU A 124 -12.42 -0.79 12.23
CA GLU A 124 -11.08 -0.64 12.81
C GLU A 124 -10.15 0.04 11.78
N ALA A 125 -9.23 0.86 12.27
CA ALA A 125 -8.32 1.63 11.42
C ALA A 125 -6.96 1.83 12.08
N PHE A 126 -5.95 2.13 11.28
CA PHE A 126 -4.65 2.63 11.77
C PHE A 126 -4.11 3.72 10.85
N VAL A 127 -3.21 4.52 11.39
CA VAL A 127 -2.42 5.51 10.65
C VAL A 127 -0.96 5.06 10.64
N SER A 128 -0.36 5.04 9.45
CA SER A 128 1.08 4.84 9.27
C SER A 128 1.72 6.14 8.82
N LEU A 129 2.71 6.62 9.55
CA LEU A 129 3.42 7.86 9.27
C LEU A 129 4.89 7.54 8.94
N GLY A 130 5.19 7.58 7.66
CA GLY A 130 6.55 7.55 7.12
C GLY A 130 6.82 8.85 6.36
N THR A 131 7.63 8.81 5.31
CA THR A 131 7.81 9.94 4.36
C THR A 131 6.46 10.42 3.85
N SER A 132 5.60 9.50 3.41
CA SER A 132 4.16 9.68 3.16
C SER A 132 3.32 9.12 4.32
N GLY A 133 2.04 9.48 4.37
CA GLY A 133 1.11 8.96 5.38
C GLY A 133 0.03 8.09 4.75
N VAL A 134 -0.41 7.07 5.48
CA VAL A 134 -1.49 6.17 5.09
C VAL A 134 -2.50 6.10 6.21
N LEU A 135 -3.76 6.36 5.90
CA LEU A 135 -4.90 5.97 6.74
C LEU A 135 -5.48 4.70 6.15
N PHE A 136 -5.42 3.61 6.89
CA PHE A 136 -6.00 2.32 6.53
C PHE A 136 -7.25 2.08 7.37
N ALA A 137 -8.37 1.72 6.75
CA ALA A 137 -9.62 1.40 7.44
C ALA A 137 -10.20 0.10 6.89
N ALA A 138 -10.42 -0.88 7.76
CA ALA A 138 -11.03 -2.17 7.40
C ALA A 138 -12.54 -2.02 7.16
N SER A 139 -13.07 -2.77 6.18
CA SER A 139 -14.49 -2.76 5.79
C SER A 139 -14.96 -4.18 5.49
N ASP A 140 -16.22 -4.45 5.74
CA ASP A 140 -16.90 -5.71 5.38
C ASP A 140 -17.54 -5.68 3.98
N ALA A 141 -17.40 -4.56 3.28
CA ALA A 141 -17.95 -4.37 1.93
C ALA A 141 -16.95 -3.67 1.01
N TYR A 142 -17.02 -3.95 -0.29
CA TYR A 142 -16.31 -3.22 -1.32
C TYR A 142 -16.96 -1.85 -1.53
N GLN A 143 -16.25 -0.77 -1.20
CA GLN A 143 -16.73 0.60 -1.25
C GLN A 143 -15.71 1.50 -1.96
N PRO A 144 -15.63 1.45 -3.31
CA PRO A 144 -14.69 2.28 -4.06
C PRO A 144 -15.09 3.76 -4.04
N ASP A 145 -14.11 4.63 -3.85
CA ASP A 145 -14.26 6.08 -3.99
C ASP A 145 -13.14 6.63 -4.90
N PRO A 146 -13.30 6.49 -6.23
CA PRO A 146 -12.31 7.00 -7.17
C PRO A 146 -12.27 8.53 -7.22
N ALA A 147 -13.32 9.24 -6.84
CA ALA A 147 -13.36 10.70 -6.85
C ALA A 147 -12.39 11.30 -5.84
N SER A 148 -12.29 10.70 -4.66
CA SER A 148 -11.35 11.12 -3.60
C SER A 148 -9.99 10.41 -3.69
N ALA A 149 -9.71 9.65 -4.77
CA ALA A 149 -8.49 8.87 -4.94
C ALA A 149 -8.19 7.91 -3.76
N VAL A 150 -9.22 7.43 -3.10
CA VAL A 150 -9.13 6.42 -2.04
C VAL A 150 -8.96 5.05 -2.69
N HIS A 151 -7.92 4.32 -2.29
CA HIS A 151 -7.78 2.94 -2.72
C HIS A 151 -8.76 2.06 -1.97
N SER A 152 -9.42 1.15 -2.68
CA SER A 152 -10.26 0.11 -2.10
C SER A 152 -9.73 -1.25 -2.54
N PHE A 153 -9.19 -2.02 -1.60
CA PHE A 153 -8.50 -3.28 -1.86
C PHE A 153 -9.09 -4.41 -1.01
N CYS A 154 -8.78 -5.65 -1.37
CA CYS A 154 -9.03 -6.79 -0.52
C CYS A 154 -8.12 -6.73 0.73
N HIS A 155 -8.64 -7.09 1.89
CA HIS A 155 -7.85 -7.30 3.09
C HIS A 155 -7.22 -8.71 3.08
N ALA A 156 -6.18 -8.94 3.89
CA ALA A 156 -5.63 -10.29 4.12
C ALA A 156 -6.56 -11.17 4.97
N VAL A 157 -7.51 -10.57 5.68
CA VAL A 157 -8.62 -11.30 6.32
C VAL A 157 -9.61 -11.72 5.23
N PRO A 158 -10.01 -13.01 5.16
CA PRO A 158 -10.93 -13.50 4.14
C PRO A 158 -12.24 -12.72 4.07
N LYS A 159 -12.73 -12.48 2.85
CA LYS A 159 -14.01 -11.80 2.56
C LYS A 159 -14.13 -10.41 3.20
N THR A 160 -13.01 -9.77 3.45
CA THR A 160 -12.91 -8.41 4.01
C THR A 160 -12.19 -7.52 3.02
N TRP A 161 -12.50 -6.23 3.03
CA TRP A 161 -11.86 -5.19 2.23
C TRP A 161 -11.21 -4.15 3.14
N HIS A 162 -10.51 -3.22 2.56
CA HIS A 162 -10.06 -2.01 3.24
C HIS A 162 -10.02 -0.83 2.29
N GLN A 163 -10.13 0.34 2.85
CA GLN A 163 -9.87 1.60 2.16
C GLN A 163 -8.54 2.17 2.64
N MET A 164 -7.80 2.81 1.73
CA MET A 164 -6.58 3.55 2.07
C MET A 164 -6.63 4.96 1.50
N GLY A 165 -6.59 5.95 2.39
CA GLY A 165 -6.23 7.32 2.06
C GLY A 165 -4.71 7.47 2.14
N VAL A 166 -4.11 8.07 1.13
CA VAL A 166 -2.64 8.26 1.07
C VAL A 166 -2.35 9.74 0.90
N ILE A 167 -1.63 10.32 1.86
CA ILE A 167 -1.05 11.67 1.77
C ILE A 167 0.43 11.56 1.34
N LEU A 168 0.85 12.45 0.43
CA LEU A 168 2.18 12.35 -0.18
C LEU A 168 3.30 12.83 0.73
N ALA A 169 3.04 13.78 1.63
CA ALA A 169 4.01 14.31 2.57
C ALA A 169 3.47 14.22 4.00
N ALA A 170 4.03 13.32 4.80
CA ALA A 170 3.79 13.21 6.25
C ALA A 170 5.05 13.66 7.00
N SER A 171 5.93 12.76 7.43
CA SER A 171 7.18 13.16 8.05
C SER A 171 8.15 13.88 7.09
N ASP A 172 7.97 13.73 5.76
CA ASP A 172 8.70 14.56 4.80
C ASP A 172 8.37 16.06 4.93
N ALA A 173 7.13 16.41 5.28
CA ALA A 173 6.73 17.80 5.53
C ALA A 173 7.54 18.39 6.69
N LEU A 174 7.69 17.66 7.80
CA LEU A 174 8.52 18.09 8.93
C LEU A 174 10.00 18.17 8.53
N SER A 175 10.50 17.22 7.77
CA SER A 175 11.87 17.22 7.26
C SER A 175 12.12 18.38 6.31
N TRP A 176 11.16 18.72 5.45
CA TRP A 176 11.21 19.89 4.59
C TRP A 176 11.26 21.18 5.41
N PHE A 177 10.38 21.33 6.39
CA PHE A 177 10.33 22.52 7.23
C PHE A 177 11.61 22.68 8.06
N GLY A 178 12.19 21.59 8.56
CA GLY A 178 13.49 21.58 9.20
C GLY A 178 14.61 22.12 8.29
N ARG A 179 14.60 21.75 6.99
CA ARG A 179 15.55 22.35 6.02
C ARG A 179 15.34 23.85 5.84
N VAL A 180 14.10 24.32 5.87
CA VAL A 180 13.79 25.76 5.76
C VAL A 180 14.31 26.53 6.96
N LEU A 181 14.19 25.97 8.16
CA LEU A 181 14.63 26.59 9.42
C LEU A 181 16.13 26.37 9.71
N GLY A 182 16.79 25.43 9.03
CA GLY A 182 18.15 25.01 9.37
C GLY A 182 18.23 24.23 10.68
N ALA A 183 17.15 23.52 11.07
CA ALA A 183 17.00 22.76 12.30
C ALA A 183 16.71 21.27 12.01
N ALA A 184 17.15 20.38 12.88
CA ALA A 184 16.79 18.97 12.76
C ALA A 184 15.34 18.72 13.25
N PRO A 185 14.59 17.80 12.63
CA PRO A 185 13.22 17.49 13.06
C PRO A 185 13.08 17.13 14.54
N GLY A 186 14.07 16.40 15.09
CA GLY A 186 14.09 16.04 16.52
C GLY A 186 14.19 17.27 17.44
N ASP A 187 15.01 18.26 17.07
CA ASP A 187 15.15 19.52 17.84
C ASP A 187 13.84 20.31 17.81
N MET A 188 13.28 20.48 16.60
CA MET A 188 12.00 21.18 16.43
C MET A 188 10.86 20.54 17.24
N THR A 189 10.76 19.21 17.23
CA THR A 189 9.72 18.51 18.00
C THR A 189 9.96 18.54 19.50
N SER A 190 11.20 18.61 19.97
CA SER A 190 11.53 18.73 21.39
C SER A 190 11.11 20.09 21.99
N GLU A 191 11.08 21.15 21.16
CA GLU A 191 10.63 22.48 21.54
C GLU A 191 9.10 22.59 21.71
N LEU A 192 8.33 21.63 21.17
CA LEU A 192 6.85 21.66 21.27
C LEU A 192 6.33 21.57 22.71
N GLY A 193 7.12 21.00 23.61
CA GLY A 193 6.71 20.78 25.01
C GLY A 193 5.52 19.84 25.14
N PRO A 194 4.71 19.95 26.20
CA PRO A 194 3.56 19.09 26.41
C PRO A 194 2.48 19.27 25.35
N LEU A 195 1.64 18.24 25.17
CA LEU A 195 0.52 18.28 24.25
C LEU A 195 -0.42 19.44 24.57
N GLN A 196 -0.75 20.23 23.58
CA GLN A 196 -1.65 21.38 23.68
C GLN A 196 -2.81 21.25 22.71
N ALA A 197 -3.88 22.01 22.94
CA ALA A 197 -4.98 22.11 21.98
C ALA A 197 -4.47 22.64 20.63
N PRO A 198 -5.09 22.26 19.51
CA PRO A 198 -4.77 22.81 18.19
C PRO A 198 -4.84 24.34 18.18
N SER A 199 -3.87 24.98 17.51
CA SER A 199 -3.89 26.41 17.26
C SER A 199 -4.76 26.77 16.05
N SER A 200 -4.91 28.07 15.78
CA SER A 200 -5.54 28.56 14.54
C SER A 200 -4.65 28.37 13.32
N THR A 201 -3.33 28.28 13.51
CA THR A 201 -2.39 28.05 12.42
C THR A 201 -2.54 26.63 11.88
N LEU A 202 -2.68 26.50 10.56
CA LEU A 202 -2.82 25.24 9.87
C LEU A 202 -1.74 25.10 8.80
N PHE A 203 -1.19 23.92 8.65
CA PHE A 203 -0.32 23.58 7.54
C PHE A 203 -1.02 22.62 6.58
N LEU A 204 -1.04 22.98 5.30
CA LEU A 204 -1.47 22.11 4.22
C LEU A 204 -0.25 21.47 3.57
N PRO A 205 0.01 20.17 3.73
CA PRO A 205 1.31 19.55 3.42
C PRO A 205 1.51 19.20 1.94
N TYR A 206 0.90 19.92 1.01
CA TYR A 206 0.85 19.53 -0.41
C TYR A 206 2.13 19.92 -1.18
N LEU A 207 3.29 19.60 -0.65
CA LEU A 207 4.60 19.98 -1.21
C LEU A 207 4.83 19.51 -2.65
N GLY A 208 4.36 18.31 -2.98
CA GLY A 208 4.49 17.67 -4.30
C GLY A 208 3.15 17.39 -4.98
N GLY A 209 2.11 18.18 -4.71
CA GLY A 209 0.73 17.83 -5.02
C GLY A 209 0.12 16.96 -3.92
N GLU A 210 -1.11 16.50 -4.09
CA GLU A 210 -1.75 15.61 -3.11
C GLU A 210 -2.62 14.57 -3.80
N ARG A 211 -2.62 13.34 -3.26
CA ARG A 211 -3.45 12.26 -3.74
C ARG A 211 -4.82 12.30 -3.07
N THR A 212 -4.92 11.81 -1.85
CA THR A 212 -6.18 11.74 -1.11
C THR A 212 -6.36 13.00 -0.25
N PRO A 213 -7.50 13.71 -0.33
CA PRO A 213 -8.66 13.43 -1.16
C PRO A 213 -8.68 14.19 -2.50
N HIS A 214 -7.68 14.98 -2.82
CA HIS A 214 -7.73 15.98 -3.89
C HIS A 214 -7.42 15.43 -5.28
N ASN A 215 -6.58 14.39 -5.37
CA ASN A 215 -6.04 13.84 -6.62
C ASN A 215 -5.52 14.92 -7.57
N ASP A 216 -4.79 15.89 -7.00
CA ASP A 216 -4.31 17.08 -7.69
C ASP A 216 -2.78 17.18 -7.63
N ALA A 217 -2.13 17.06 -8.77
CA ALA A 217 -0.68 17.14 -8.89
C ALA A 217 -0.12 18.57 -8.87
N VAL A 218 -0.98 19.59 -9.00
CA VAL A 218 -0.55 21.00 -9.10
C VAL A 218 -0.80 21.81 -7.83
N ILE A 219 -1.63 21.33 -6.92
CA ILE A 219 -1.83 21.93 -5.59
C ILE A 219 -0.50 22.03 -4.84
N ARG A 220 -0.31 23.04 -4.03
CA ARG A 220 0.94 23.27 -3.28
C ARG A 220 0.66 23.56 -1.81
N ALA A 221 1.69 23.28 -1.00
CA ALA A 221 1.67 23.49 0.43
C ALA A 221 1.46 24.96 0.81
N SER A 222 0.79 25.17 1.94
CA SER A 222 0.52 26.51 2.46
C SER A 222 0.38 26.50 3.98
N PHE A 223 0.84 27.54 4.62
CA PHE A 223 0.43 27.87 5.98
C PHE A 223 -0.74 28.84 5.94
N LEU A 224 -1.74 28.63 6.78
CA LEU A 224 -2.93 29.45 6.89
C LEU A 224 -3.03 30.08 8.29
N ASN A 225 -3.71 31.22 8.38
CA ASN A 225 -3.97 31.95 9.63
C ASN A 225 -2.69 32.36 10.40
N LEU A 226 -1.67 32.78 9.67
CA LEU A 226 -0.48 33.39 10.28
C LEU A 226 -0.78 34.78 10.75
N ASP A 227 -0.25 35.15 11.93
CA ASP A 227 -0.28 36.49 12.47
C ASP A 227 1.08 36.88 13.09
N HIS A 228 1.18 38.09 13.66
CA HIS A 228 2.43 38.56 14.23
C HIS A 228 2.94 37.77 15.45
N SER A 229 2.11 36.95 16.08
CA SER A 229 2.48 36.09 17.21
C SER A 229 2.93 34.71 16.79
N THR A 230 2.75 34.33 15.50
CA THR A 230 3.09 33.02 14.97
C THR A 230 4.61 32.88 14.85
N ASP A 231 5.20 32.07 15.67
CA ASP A 231 6.61 31.72 15.66
C ASP A 231 6.88 30.37 15.00
N HIS A 232 8.14 29.97 14.92
CA HIS A 232 8.55 28.69 14.34
C HIS A 232 8.01 27.48 15.12
N VAL A 233 7.79 27.60 16.44
CA VAL A 233 7.22 26.54 17.28
C VAL A 233 5.74 26.35 16.95
N ALA A 234 4.98 27.44 16.79
CA ALA A 234 3.59 27.39 16.35
C ALA A 234 3.47 26.80 14.94
N MET A 235 4.37 27.15 14.00
CA MET A 235 4.41 26.60 12.66
C MET A 235 4.80 25.11 12.66
N THR A 236 5.71 24.69 13.54
CA THR A 236 6.08 23.27 13.70
C THR A 236 4.92 22.43 14.23
N ARG A 237 4.10 23.04 15.09
CA ARG A 237 2.92 22.40 15.70
C ARG A 237 1.76 22.22 14.71
N ALA A 238 1.63 23.12 13.74
CA ALA A 238 0.57 23.14 12.73
C ALA A 238 0.68 21.96 11.74
#